data_6d8ae2352cffda7c35d6e0416d44864f
#
_entry.id   6d8ae2352cffda7c35d6e0416d44864f
#
_cell.length_a   1.000
_cell.length_b   1.000
_cell.length_c   1.000
_cell.angle_alpha   90.00
_cell.angle_beta   90.00
_cell.angle_gamma   90.00
#
_symmetry.space_group_name_H-M   'P 1'
#
loop_
_entity.id
_entity.type
_entity.pdbx_description
1 polymer ?
#
loop_
_entity_poly.entity_id
_entity_poly.type
_entity_poly.pdbx_seq_one_letter_code
_entity_poly.pdbx_strand_id
1 'polypeptide(L)'
;MRPSSASRSIRRSIRPVRCLLAAAALGGAGLVGGFAATAQPAATSAATSAVNAAAPLDFKLDPVHCMALFRIHHVGAGRFWGMFDQVGGTMTYAEDGKTAPTFDVTVQVESVHSGTEKLDRTIIGPQFFNAKEYETIRFVSTGGESTGDGTWNVTGDFTMHGVTKPVTARVEFTGLAGNPVQKKAGFEATFEVKRSDFGMDWGVKNKALGDDVRLVVGLEGDWTR
;
A
#
# COMPACT_ATOMS: atom_id res chain seq x y z
N MET A 1 -1.33 -36.43 -40.64
CA MET A 1 -2.03 -36.96 -39.43
C MET A 1 -2.08 -35.88 -38.35
N ARG A 2 -3.27 -35.32 -38.12
CA ARG A 2 -3.55 -34.41 -36.99
C ARG A 2 -4.26 -35.20 -35.92
N PRO A 3 -4.04 -34.93 -34.61
CA PRO A 3 -5.08 -35.12 -33.63
C PRO A 3 -5.67 -33.80 -33.15
N SER A 4 -6.99 -33.74 -33.18
CA SER A 4 -7.90 -32.77 -32.61
C SER A 4 -7.83 -32.76 -31.09
N SER A 5 -7.72 -31.58 -30.45
CA SER A 5 -7.94 -31.41 -29.05
C SER A 5 -9.25 -30.67 -28.80
N ALA A 6 -10.15 -31.37 -28.13
CA ALA A 6 -11.47 -30.89 -27.72
C ALA A 6 -11.37 -29.92 -26.53
N SER A 7 -11.90 -28.73 -26.71
CA SER A 7 -12.12 -27.73 -25.64
C SER A 7 -13.31 -28.15 -24.77
N ARG A 8 -13.10 -28.40 -23.49
CA ARG A 8 -14.17 -28.58 -22.51
C ARG A 8 -14.52 -27.23 -21.87
N SER A 9 -15.67 -26.71 -22.26
CA SER A 9 -16.33 -25.57 -21.62
C SER A 9 -16.93 -25.99 -20.27
N ILE A 10 -16.45 -25.43 -19.18
CA ILE A 10 -17.05 -25.60 -17.83
C ILE A 10 -18.04 -24.43 -17.62
N ARG A 11 -19.32 -24.73 -17.77
CA ARG A 11 -20.42 -23.83 -17.38
C ARG A 11 -20.62 -23.90 -15.85
N ARG A 12 -20.31 -22.82 -15.14
CA ARG A 12 -20.72 -22.66 -13.73
C ARG A 12 -22.15 -22.15 -13.66
N SER A 13 -23.01 -22.95 -13.06
CA SER A 13 -24.40 -22.65 -12.78
C SER A 13 -24.51 -21.74 -11.56
N ILE A 14 -25.06 -20.54 -11.77
CA ILE A 14 -25.41 -19.59 -10.69
C ILE A 14 -26.84 -19.88 -10.26
N ARG A 15 -27.05 -20.26 -9.00
CA ARG A 15 -28.38 -20.43 -8.41
C ARG A 15 -28.81 -19.10 -7.75
N PRO A 16 -30.05 -18.62 -7.99
CA PRO A 16 -30.56 -17.44 -7.30
C PRO A 16 -31.09 -17.82 -5.90
N VAL A 17 -30.70 -17.01 -4.89
CA VAL A 17 -31.26 -17.06 -3.54
C VAL A 17 -32.59 -16.33 -3.55
N ARG A 18 -33.68 -17.05 -3.20
CA ARG A 18 -35.02 -16.51 -3.00
C ARG A 18 -35.15 -15.92 -1.59
N CYS A 19 -35.41 -14.62 -1.48
CA CYS A 19 -35.93 -13.98 -0.27
C CYS A 19 -37.37 -14.38 -0.06
N LEU A 20 -37.71 -14.99 1.12
CA LEU A 20 -39.08 -15.13 1.59
C LEU A 20 -39.44 -13.95 2.49
N LEU A 21 -40.41 -13.16 2.05
CA LEU A 21 -41.18 -12.24 2.86
C LEU A 21 -42.30 -13.02 3.54
N ALA A 22 -42.38 -12.95 4.87
CA ALA A 22 -43.56 -13.38 5.62
C ALA A 22 -44.17 -12.17 6.32
N ALA A 23 -45.35 -11.79 5.86
CA ALA A 23 -46.26 -10.89 6.55
C ALA A 23 -47.20 -11.70 7.41
N ALA A 24 -47.48 -11.28 8.63
CA ALA A 24 -48.60 -11.73 9.40
C ALA A 24 -49.23 -10.59 10.21
N ALA A 25 -50.54 -10.55 10.12
CA ALA A 25 -51.42 -9.45 10.55
C ALA A 25 -52.04 -9.69 11.92
N LEU A 26 -52.35 -8.58 12.56
CA LEU A 26 -53.56 -8.19 13.33
C LEU A 26 -54.24 -9.15 14.30
N GLY A 27 -54.44 -8.66 15.53
CA GLY A 27 -55.71 -8.81 16.24
C GLY A 27 -55.62 -8.99 17.74
N GLY A 28 -56.26 -8.06 18.52
CA GLY A 28 -56.67 -8.42 19.88
C GLY A 28 -56.54 -7.27 20.90
N ALA A 29 -57.62 -6.49 21.04
CA ALA A 29 -57.80 -5.54 22.14
C ALA A 29 -58.14 -6.27 23.44
N GLY A 30 -57.55 -5.82 24.57
CA GLY A 30 -57.92 -6.22 25.92
C GLY A 30 -57.47 -5.23 26.96
N LEU A 31 -58.44 -4.41 27.44
CA LEU A 31 -58.30 -3.52 28.58
C LEU A 31 -58.40 -4.30 29.88
N VAL A 32 -57.46 -4.19 30.82
CA VAL A 32 -57.73 -4.16 32.27
C VAL A 32 -56.54 -3.47 33.00
N GLY A 33 -56.93 -2.70 33.98
CA GLY A 33 -56.23 -1.67 34.73
C GLY A 33 -55.05 -2.02 35.60
N GLY A 34 -54.29 -0.98 35.85
CA GLY A 34 -53.75 -0.54 37.11
C GLY A 34 -52.66 -1.38 37.78
N PHE A 35 -51.49 -0.82 37.79
CA PHE A 35 -50.63 -0.53 38.97
C PHE A 35 -49.37 0.18 38.46
N ALA A 36 -49.23 1.41 38.89
CA ALA A 36 -48.03 2.18 38.63
C ALA A 36 -46.91 1.64 39.53
N ALA A 37 -45.98 0.88 38.95
CA ALA A 37 -44.69 0.64 39.51
C ALA A 37 -43.65 1.48 38.73
N THR A 38 -43.14 2.48 39.38
CA THR A 38 -42.01 3.28 38.87
C THR A 38 -40.76 2.40 38.78
N ALA A 39 -40.59 1.80 37.64
CA ALA A 39 -39.35 1.08 37.31
C ALA A 39 -38.31 2.16 36.94
N GLN A 40 -37.36 2.36 37.83
CA GLN A 40 -36.14 3.11 37.58
C GLN A 40 -35.38 2.42 36.46
N PRO A 41 -34.98 3.11 35.36
CA PRO A 41 -34.17 2.48 34.34
C PRO A 41 -32.80 2.16 34.93
N ALA A 42 -32.47 0.90 35.02
CA ALA A 42 -31.12 0.46 35.28
C ALA A 42 -30.24 0.97 34.13
N ALA A 43 -29.40 1.95 34.43
CA ALA A 43 -28.37 2.39 33.52
C ALA A 43 -27.39 1.21 33.31
N THR A 44 -27.61 0.47 32.24
CA THR A 44 -26.64 -0.51 31.75
C THR A 44 -25.45 0.29 31.26
N SER A 45 -24.45 0.46 32.12
CA SER A 45 -23.14 0.93 31.72
C SER A 45 -22.56 -0.10 30.77
N ALA A 46 -22.70 0.17 29.46
CA ALA A 46 -21.92 -0.52 28.46
C ALA A 46 -20.47 -0.08 28.67
N ALA A 47 -19.76 -0.85 29.49
CA ALA A 47 -18.31 -0.79 29.53
C ALA A 47 -17.84 -1.21 28.13
N THR A 48 -17.60 -0.22 27.28
CA THR A 48 -16.86 -0.39 26.03
C THR A 48 -15.48 -0.85 26.47
N SER A 49 -15.24 -2.17 26.37
CA SER A 49 -13.89 -2.72 26.49
C SER A 49 -13.08 -2.08 25.40
N ALA A 50 -12.32 -1.04 25.76
CA ALA A 50 -11.25 -0.54 24.91
C ALA A 50 -10.32 -1.74 24.71
N VAL A 51 -10.39 -2.35 23.53
CA VAL A 51 -9.40 -3.30 23.07
C VAL A 51 -8.10 -2.53 23.12
N ASN A 52 -7.23 -2.90 24.06
CA ASN A 52 -5.92 -2.29 24.22
C ASN A 52 -5.15 -2.63 22.95
N ALA A 53 -5.23 -1.77 21.94
CA ALA A 53 -4.46 -1.93 20.72
C ALA A 53 -2.98 -1.95 21.12
N ALA A 54 -2.29 -3.01 20.80
CA ALA A 54 -0.86 -3.11 21.05
C ALA A 54 -0.17 -1.89 20.44
N ALA A 55 0.72 -1.25 21.19
CA ALA A 55 1.45 -0.11 20.68
C ALA A 55 2.24 -0.53 19.42
N PRO A 56 2.27 0.32 18.37
CA PRO A 56 3.04 0.01 17.18
C PRO A 56 4.51 -0.24 17.53
N LEU A 57 5.12 -1.18 16.83
CA LEU A 57 6.54 -1.47 16.92
C LEU A 57 7.29 -0.58 15.93
N ASP A 58 8.43 -0.05 16.34
CA ASP A 58 9.31 0.77 15.51
C ASP A 58 10.38 -0.11 14.84
N PHE A 59 10.62 0.13 13.57
CA PHE A 59 11.63 -0.59 12.79
C PHE A 59 12.53 0.40 12.05
N LYS A 60 13.81 0.10 12.01
CA LYS A 60 14.78 0.75 11.13
C LYS A 60 14.93 -0.10 9.88
N LEU A 61 14.82 0.50 8.70
CA LEU A 61 14.98 -0.22 7.44
C LEU A 61 16.39 -0.81 7.31
N ASP A 62 16.44 -2.07 6.89
CA ASP A 62 17.67 -2.80 6.60
C ASP A 62 18.15 -2.44 5.19
N PRO A 63 19.28 -1.70 5.05
CA PRO A 63 19.72 -1.21 3.73
C PRO A 63 20.17 -2.34 2.78
N VAL A 64 20.37 -3.55 3.29
CA VAL A 64 20.78 -4.70 2.46
C VAL A 64 19.58 -5.38 1.80
N HIS A 65 18.40 -5.32 2.45
CA HIS A 65 17.21 -6.05 2.01
C HIS A 65 16.08 -5.13 1.52
N CYS A 66 16.37 -3.82 1.34
CA CYS A 66 15.42 -2.87 0.77
C CYS A 66 15.81 -2.47 -0.64
N MET A 67 14.82 -2.33 -1.53
CA MET A 67 15.04 -1.83 -2.88
C MET A 67 13.80 -1.14 -3.44
N ALA A 68 14.01 -0.20 -4.36
CA ALA A 68 12.92 0.46 -5.08
C ALA A 68 13.07 0.19 -6.58
N LEU A 69 12.13 -0.56 -7.15
CA LEU A 69 12.07 -0.85 -8.58
C LEU A 69 11.15 0.16 -9.27
N PHE A 70 11.51 0.54 -10.48
CA PHE A 70 10.65 1.32 -11.34
C PHE A 70 10.49 0.68 -12.72
N ARG A 71 9.33 0.93 -13.33
CA ARG A 71 9.02 0.46 -14.68
C ARG A 71 8.44 1.59 -15.50
N ILE A 72 9.01 1.82 -16.68
CA ILE A 72 8.59 2.87 -17.60
C ILE A 72 8.44 2.33 -19.03
N HIS A 73 7.54 2.91 -19.83
CA HIS A 73 7.37 2.55 -21.23
C HIS A 73 8.43 3.25 -22.09
N HIS A 74 9.12 2.50 -22.96
CA HIS A 74 10.20 3.00 -23.80
C HIS A 74 9.83 2.91 -25.27
N VAL A 75 9.90 4.04 -26.00
CA VAL A 75 9.63 4.26 -27.44
C VAL A 75 8.35 3.59 -27.97
N GLY A 76 7.32 3.51 -27.14
CA GLY A 76 6.07 2.88 -27.52
C GLY A 76 6.11 1.35 -27.69
N ALA A 77 7.23 0.69 -27.37
CA ALA A 77 7.43 -0.73 -27.59
C ALA A 77 7.59 -1.52 -26.29
N GLY A 78 8.72 -1.40 -25.62
CA GLY A 78 9.04 -2.18 -24.46
C GLY A 78 8.73 -1.48 -23.14
N ARG A 79 8.72 -2.26 -22.06
CA ARG A 79 8.71 -1.75 -20.67
C ARG A 79 10.09 -1.97 -20.09
N PHE A 80 10.76 -0.87 -19.82
CA PHE A 80 12.08 -0.86 -19.22
C PHE A 80 11.93 -0.91 -17.70
N TRP A 81 12.78 -1.68 -17.03
CA TRP A 81 12.90 -1.78 -15.59
C TRP A 81 14.26 -1.28 -15.13
N GLY A 82 14.28 -0.58 -14.03
CA GLY A 82 15.47 -0.24 -13.28
C GLY A 82 15.17 -0.28 -11.80
N MET A 83 16.19 -0.11 -10.98
CA MET A 83 16.06 -0.10 -9.53
C MET A 83 17.01 0.89 -8.88
N PHE A 84 16.70 1.22 -7.62
CA PHE A 84 17.61 1.87 -6.68
C PHE A 84 17.84 0.89 -5.53
N ASP A 85 19.09 0.69 -5.12
CA ASP A 85 19.48 -0.28 -4.09
C ASP A 85 19.90 0.37 -2.77
N GLN A 86 19.97 1.71 -2.68
CA GLN A 86 20.21 2.41 -1.41
C GLN A 86 18.92 3.02 -0.90
N VAL A 87 18.18 2.22 -0.15
CA VAL A 87 16.91 2.57 0.48
C VAL A 87 17.08 2.47 2.00
N GLY A 88 16.66 3.52 2.70
CA GLY A 88 16.74 3.56 4.16
C GLY A 88 15.62 4.37 4.78
N GLY A 89 15.59 4.41 6.11
CA GLY A 89 14.55 5.12 6.85
C GLY A 89 13.98 4.31 8.00
N THR A 90 12.72 4.59 8.33
CA THR A 90 12.00 3.97 9.44
C THR A 90 10.58 3.60 9.04
N MET A 91 10.01 2.64 9.75
CA MET A 91 8.60 2.28 9.64
C MET A 91 8.03 1.86 10.99
N THR A 92 6.71 1.96 11.16
CA THR A 92 6.02 1.40 12.31
C THR A 92 5.01 0.36 11.87
N TYR A 93 4.77 -0.64 12.71
CA TYR A 93 3.76 -1.66 12.46
C TYR A 93 3.07 -2.09 13.75
N ALA A 94 1.74 -2.12 13.73
CA ALA A 94 0.91 -2.67 14.80
C ALA A 94 0.50 -4.09 14.45
N GLU A 95 0.73 -5.04 15.38
CA GLU A 95 0.39 -6.46 15.16
C GLU A 95 -1.14 -6.74 15.17
N ASP A 96 -1.97 -5.69 15.27
CA ASP A 96 -3.45 -5.79 15.23
C ASP A 96 -4.03 -6.03 13.84
N GLY A 97 -3.21 -5.88 12.79
CA GLY A 97 -3.58 -6.03 11.38
C GLY A 97 -4.59 -4.99 10.86
N LYS A 98 -4.91 -3.97 11.67
CA LYS A 98 -5.92 -2.93 11.36
C LYS A 98 -5.30 -1.55 11.26
N THR A 99 -4.43 -1.21 12.20
CA THR A 99 -3.72 0.06 12.21
C THR A 99 -2.79 0.13 11.00
N ALA A 100 -2.92 1.19 10.20
CA ALA A 100 -2.06 1.37 9.05
C ALA A 100 -0.61 1.55 9.49
N PRO A 101 0.34 0.87 8.83
CA PRO A 101 1.76 1.11 9.07
C PRO A 101 2.14 2.53 8.65
N THR A 102 3.16 3.10 9.29
CA THR A 102 3.74 4.38 8.89
C THR A 102 5.12 4.18 8.31
N PHE A 103 5.51 5.08 7.43
CA PHE A 103 6.78 5.01 6.70
C PHE A 103 7.43 6.39 6.60
N ASP A 104 8.74 6.45 6.81
CA ASP A 104 9.61 7.54 6.40
C ASP A 104 10.78 6.90 5.64
N VAL A 105 10.67 6.89 4.31
CA VAL A 105 11.58 6.17 3.41
C VAL A 105 12.35 7.16 2.58
N THR A 106 13.66 6.99 2.50
CA THR A 106 14.57 7.77 1.66
C THR A 106 15.34 6.85 0.72
N VAL A 107 15.39 7.21 -0.55
CA VAL A 107 16.11 6.50 -1.61
C VAL A 107 17.21 7.42 -2.14
N GLN A 108 18.44 6.92 -2.25
CA GLN A 108 19.55 7.66 -2.86
C GLN A 108 19.46 7.57 -4.38
N VAL A 109 19.41 8.72 -5.07
CA VAL A 109 19.25 8.78 -6.53
C VAL A 109 20.47 8.19 -7.25
N GLU A 110 21.67 8.37 -6.71
CA GLU A 110 22.90 7.84 -7.31
C GLU A 110 23.00 6.31 -7.26
N SER A 111 22.12 5.63 -6.49
CA SER A 111 22.07 4.18 -6.39
C SER A 111 21.29 3.50 -7.50
N VAL A 112 21.02 4.20 -8.60
CA VAL A 112 20.27 3.62 -9.72
C VAL A 112 21.07 2.53 -10.45
N HIS A 113 20.37 1.45 -10.77
CA HIS A 113 20.86 0.36 -11.62
C HIS A 113 19.89 0.08 -12.75
N SER A 114 20.34 0.29 -13.97
CA SER A 114 19.59 0.06 -15.21
C SER A 114 20.09 -1.14 -16.01
N GLY A 115 21.14 -1.79 -15.53
CA GLY A 115 21.85 -2.87 -16.22
C GLY A 115 23.05 -2.39 -17.02
N THR A 116 23.27 -1.09 -17.20
CA THR A 116 24.48 -0.54 -17.82
C THR A 116 24.86 0.80 -17.20
N GLU A 117 26.13 0.98 -16.86
CA GLU A 117 26.65 2.23 -16.30
C GLU A 117 26.37 3.46 -17.18
N LYS A 118 26.36 3.29 -18.51
CA LYS A 118 26.08 4.40 -19.43
C LYS A 118 24.67 4.93 -19.23
N LEU A 119 23.70 4.04 -19.05
CA LEU A 119 22.32 4.44 -18.82
C LEU A 119 22.13 4.97 -17.40
N ASP A 120 22.80 4.38 -16.39
CA ASP A 120 22.79 4.87 -15.01
C ASP A 120 23.24 6.33 -14.96
N ARG A 121 24.38 6.68 -15.61
CA ARG A 121 24.85 8.05 -15.74
C ARG A 121 23.84 8.97 -16.46
N THR A 122 23.09 8.45 -17.42
CA THR A 122 22.04 9.23 -18.09
C THR A 122 20.87 9.50 -17.14
N ILE A 123 20.44 8.49 -16.38
CA ILE A 123 19.29 8.58 -15.46
C ILE A 123 19.58 9.58 -14.32
N ILE A 124 20.78 9.56 -13.73
CA ILE A 124 21.15 10.52 -12.68
C ILE A 124 21.46 11.94 -13.24
N GLY A 125 21.53 12.09 -14.56
CA GLY A 125 21.86 13.34 -15.22
C GLY A 125 20.74 14.39 -15.17
N PRO A 126 21.06 15.63 -15.62
CA PRO A 126 20.18 16.80 -15.48
C PRO A 126 18.88 16.73 -16.29
N GLN A 127 18.79 15.84 -17.28
CA GLN A 127 17.56 15.63 -18.06
C GLN A 127 16.54 14.71 -17.34
N PHE A 128 16.98 14.03 -16.27
CA PHE A 128 16.17 13.11 -15.51
C PHE A 128 16.20 13.46 -14.02
N PHE A 129 16.87 12.68 -13.19
CA PHE A 129 16.83 12.92 -11.74
C PHE A 129 17.66 14.11 -11.27
N ASN A 130 18.66 14.56 -12.07
CA ASN A 130 19.58 15.64 -11.68
C ASN A 130 20.14 15.45 -10.25
N ALA A 131 20.77 14.29 -10.04
CA ALA A 131 21.21 13.84 -8.71
C ALA A 131 22.13 14.82 -7.99
N LYS A 132 22.84 15.70 -8.73
CA LYS A 132 23.69 16.75 -8.13
C LYS A 132 22.88 17.81 -7.38
N GLU A 133 21.63 18.02 -7.76
CA GLU A 133 20.75 19.00 -7.15
C GLU A 133 19.70 18.31 -6.26
N TYR A 134 19.26 17.12 -6.65
CA TYR A 134 18.23 16.33 -5.98
C TYR A 134 18.77 14.94 -5.64
N GLU A 135 19.50 14.85 -4.55
CA GLU A 135 20.23 13.63 -4.15
C GLU A 135 19.32 12.49 -3.76
N THR A 136 18.09 12.81 -3.32
CA THR A 136 17.17 11.81 -2.73
C THR A 136 15.77 11.88 -3.30
N ILE A 137 15.10 10.72 -3.25
CA ILE A 137 13.65 10.58 -3.33
C ILE A 137 13.17 10.23 -1.92
N ARG A 138 12.08 10.84 -1.44
CA ARG A 138 11.55 10.58 -0.10
C ARG A 138 10.05 10.36 -0.12
N PHE A 139 9.57 9.44 0.73
CA PHE A 139 8.15 9.24 1.02
C PHE A 139 7.94 9.29 2.53
N VAL A 140 7.00 10.15 2.98
CA VAL A 140 6.57 10.22 4.38
C VAL A 140 5.08 10.02 4.43
N SER A 141 4.64 8.94 5.09
CA SER A 141 3.22 8.64 5.22
C SER A 141 2.50 9.69 6.08
N THR A 142 1.32 10.10 5.64
CA THR A 142 0.44 11.05 6.34
C THR A 142 -0.85 10.38 6.85
N GLY A 143 -1.14 9.16 6.38
CA GLY A 143 -2.29 8.37 6.81
C GLY A 143 -2.43 7.10 6.00
N GLY A 144 -3.38 6.25 6.39
CA GLY A 144 -3.66 5.02 5.66
C GLY A 144 -4.95 4.36 6.09
N GLU A 145 -5.53 3.58 5.19
CA GLU A 145 -6.76 2.84 5.39
C GLU A 145 -6.53 1.36 5.10
N SER A 146 -6.97 0.48 6.02
CA SER A 146 -6.93 -0.96 5.79
C SER A 146 -7.89 -1.36 4.67
N THR A 147 -7.40 -2.16 3.74
CA THR A 147 -8.20 -2.78 2.68
C THR A 147 -8.48 -4.26 2.94
N GLY A 148 -8.05 -4.76 4.09
CA GLY A 148 -8.21 -6.16 4.54
C GLY A 148 -7.00 -7.02 4.25
N ASP A 149 -6.93 -8.17 4.91
CA ASP A 149 -5.93 -9.23 4.67
C ASP A 149 -4.45 -8.76 4.66
N GLY A 150 -4.09 -7.88 5.61
CA GLY A 150 -2.72 -7.38 5.71
C GLY A 150 -2.35 -6.40 4.59
N THR A 151 -3.33 -5.71 4.03
CA THR A 151 -3.13 -4.69 3.00
C THR A 151 -3.74 -3.35 3.39
N TRP A 152 -3.11 -2.26 2.93
CA TRP A 152 -3.54 -0.88 3.19
C TRP A 152 -3.33 -0.02 1.95
N ASN A 153 -4.15 1.01 1.83
CA ASN A 153 -3.86 2.18 1.01
C ASN A 153 -3.20 3.23 1.92
N VAL A 154 -1.90 3.43 1.78
CA VAL A 154 -1.13 4.40 2.56
C VAL A 154 -0.89 5.65 1.73
N THR A 155 -1.37 6.78 2.21
CA THR A 155 -1.14 8.10 1.59
C THR A 155 0.02 8.80 2.28
N GLY A 156 0.83 9.49 1.52
CA GLY A 156 1.98 10.24 2.03
C GLY A 156 2.50 11.28 1.06
N ASP A 157 3.38 12.12 1.58
CA ASP A 157 4.11 13.13 0.81
C ASP A 157 5.28 12.46 0.09
N PHE A 158 5.20 12.39 -1.23
CA PHE A 158 6.24 11.88 -2.10
C PHE A 158 7.03 13.03 -2.72
N THR A 159 8.30 13.11 -2.38
CA THR A 159 9.22 14.14 -2.88
C THR A 159 10.20 13.52 -3.86
N MET A 160 10.25 14.04 -5.06
CA MET A 160 11.16 13.62 -6.13
C MET A 160 11.52 14.83 -6.99
N HIS A 161 12.79 14.94 -7.38
CA HIS A 161 13.27 16.04 -8.21
C HIS A 161 12.87 17.43 -7.67
N GLY A 162 12.95 17.62 -6.35
CA GLY A 162 12.61 18.87 -5.64
C GLY A 162 11.12 19.18 -5.53
N VAL A 163 10.22 18.34 -6.08
CA VAL A 163 8.77 18.53 -6.05
C VAL A 163 8.14 17.54 -5.07
N THR A 164 7.26 18.01 -4.20
CA THR A 164 6.47 17.17 -3.28
C THR A 164 5.01 17.12 -3.72
N LYS A 165 4.47 15.91 -3.81
CA LYS A 165 3.05 15.66 -4.09
C LYS A 165 2.50 14.54 -3.22
N PRO A 166 1.20 14.57 -2.85
CA PRO A 166 0.57 13.44 -2.20
C PRO A 166 0.44 12.26 -3.16
N VAL A 167 0.81 11.08 -2.68
CA VAL A 167 0.71 9.82 -3.41
C VAL A 167 0.09 8.77 -2.50
N THR A 168 -0.76 7.91 -3.05
CA THR A 168 -1.29 6.75 -2.33
C THR A 168 -0.67 5.47 -2.89
N ALA A 169 -0.02 4.71 -2.02
CA ALA A 169 0.56 3.42 -2.32
C ALA A 169 -0.33 2.30 -1.76
N ARG A 170 -0.52 1.22 -2.53
CA ARG A 170 -1.01 -0.03 -1.99
C ARG A 170 0.16 -0.70 -1.29
N VAL A 171 0.02 -0.95 0.00
CA VAL A 171 1.02 -1.58 0.85
C VAL A 171 0.52 -2.95 1.29
N GLU A 172 1.35 -3.96 1.15
CA GLU A 172 1.09 -5.33 1.56
C GLU A 172 2.12 -5.75 2.62
N PHE A 173 1.63 -6.30 3.73
CA PHE A 173 2.48 -6.92 4.75
C PHE A 173 2.97 -8.27 4.27
N THR A 174 4.28 -8.44 4.19
CA THR A 174 4.89 -9.69 3.70
C THR A 174 5.28 -10.65 4.81
N GLY A 175 5.37 -10.16 6.04
CA GLY A 175 5.61 -11.02 7.19
C GLY A 175 6.27 -10.34 8.39
N LEU A 176 6.14 -10.98 9.53
CA LEU A 176 6.88 -10.68 10.76
C LEU A 176 7.67 -11.92 11.17
N ALA A 177 8.98 -11.80 11.25
CA ALA A 177 9.89 -12.89 11.60
C ALA A 177 10.66 -12.55 12.87
N GLY A 178 11.23 -13.59 13.51
CA GLY A 178 12.10 -13.43 14.67
C GLY A 178 11.53 -13.99 15.97
N ASN A 179 12.08 -13.53 17.07
CA ASN A 179 11.73 -13.93 18.42
C ASN A 179 11.37 -12.68 19.27
N PRO A 180 10.96 -12.83 20.55
CA PRO A 180 10.57 -11.67 21.38
C PRO A 180 11.65 -10.62 21.62
N VAL A 181 12.90 -10.90 21.28
CA VAL A 181 14.03 -9.97 21.48
C VAL A 181 14.59 -9.40 20.18
N GLN A 182 14.23 -10.01 19.04
CA GLN A 182 14.67 -9.59 17.71
C GLN A 182 13.58 -9.91 16.70
N LYS A 183 12.98 -8.89 16.12
CA LYS A 183 11.95 -9.02 15.09
C LYS A 183 12.39 -8.34 13.80
N LYS A 184 11.90 -8.86 12.68
CA LYS A 184 11.98 -8.21 11.37
C LYS A 184 10.57 -8.13 10.80
N ALA A 185 10.20 -6.98 10.26
CA ALA A 185 8.95 -6.82 9.54
C ALA A 185 9.23 -6.50 8.07
N GLY A 186 8.40 -7.05 7.18
CA GLY A 186 8.52 -6.85 5.75
C GLY A 186 7.24 -6.28 5.13
N PHE A 187 7.41 -5.43 4.11
CA PHE A 187 6.32 -4.86 3.31
C PHE A 187 6.70 -4.74 1.85
N GLU A 188 5.69 -4.83 0.97
CA GLU A 188 5.81 -4.43 -0.42
C GLU A 188 4.83 -3.28 -0.68
N ALA A 189 5.32 -2.18 -1.25
CA ALA A 189 4.51 -1.04 -1.65
C ALA A 189 4.47 -0.92 -3.18
N THR A 190 3.28 -0.70 -3.76
CA THR A 190 3.10 -0.48 -5.19
C THR A 190 2.27 0.76 -5.46
N PHE A 191 2.74 1.60 -6.38
CA PHE A 191 2.03 2.81 -6.82
C PHE A 191 2.50 3.26 -8.20
N GLU A 192 1.81 4.24 -8.78
CA GLU A 192 2.19 4.86 -10.06
C GLU A 192 2.24 6.37 -9.91
N VAL A 193 3.18 7.00 -10.59
CA VAL A 193 3.31 8.46 -10.66
C VAL A 193 3.53 8.90 -12.11
N LYS A 194 3.14 10.13 -12.42
CA LYS A 194 3.57 10.81 -13.65
C LYS A 194 4.86 11.54 -13.36
N ARG A 195 5.94 11.18 -14.05
CA ARG A 195 7.23 11.84 -13.84
C ARG A 195 7.23 13.31 -14.27
N SER A 196 6.37 13.67 -15.23
CA SER A 196 6.17 15.09 -15.61
C SER A 196 5.61 15.93 -14.47
N ASP A 197 4.85 15.35 -13.55
CA ASP A 197 4.35 16.01 -12.33
C ASP A 197 5.47 16.47 -11.40
N PHE A 198 6.67 15.91 -11.58
CA PHE A 198 7.89 16.21 -10.80
C PHE A 198 8.96 16.91 -11.67
N GLY A 199 8.56 17.51 -12.80
CA GLY A 199 9.46 18.24 -13.67
C GLY A 199 10.34 17.40 -14.59
N MET A 200 10.17 16.07 -14.61
CA MET A 200 10.92 15.15 -15.47
C MET A 200 10.14 14.82 -16.74
N ASP A 201 10.02 15.76 -17.67
CA ASP A 201 9.16 15.66 -18.86
C ASP A 201 9.90 15.27 -20.15
N TRP A 202 11.23 15.08 -20.11
CA TRP A 202 12.00 14.72 -21.29
C TRP A 202 11.41 13.50 -22.01
N GLY A 203 11.15 13.62 -23.30
CA GLY A 203 10.63 12.54 -24.12
C GLY A 203 9.15 12.21 -23.95
N VAL A 204 8.40 12.86 -23.05
CA VAL A 204 6.95 12.64 -22.85
C VAL A 204 6.18 13.10 -24.07
N LYS A 205 6.43 14.33 -24.54
CA LYS A 205 5.68 14.95 -25.65
C LYS A 205 5.78 14.15 -26.97
N ASN A 206 6.97 13.65 -27.27
CA ASN A 206 7.23 12.89 -28.49
C ASN A 206 7.10 11.35 -28.31
N LYS A 207 6.66 10.91 -27.12
CA LYS A 207 6.47 9.49 -26.76
C LYS A 207 7.77 8.65 -26.82
N ALA A 208 8.93 9.29 -26.77
CA ALA A 208 10.21 8.58 -26.68
C ALA A 208 10.34 7.85 -25.33
N LEU A 209 9.76 8.42 -24.27
CA LEU A 209 9.72 7.80 -22.95
C LEU A 209 8.35 8.07 -22.31
N GLY A 210 7.75 7.05 -21.70
CA GLY A 210 6.46 7.13 -21.02
C GLY A 210 6.46 8.16 -19.89
N ASP A 211 5.28 8.66 -19.56
CA ASP A 211 5.08 9.57 -18.44
C ASP A 211 4.75 8.80 -17.15
N ASP A 212 3.90 7.78 -17.29
CA ASP A 212 3.50 6.94 -16.17
C ASP A 212 4.64 5.99 -15.78
N VAL A 213 5.06 6.07 -14.53
CA VAL A 213 6.09 5.22 -13.93
C VAL A 213 5.46 4.40 -12.82
N ARG A 214 5.50 3.07 -12.96
CA ARG A 214 5.13 2.15 -11.88
C ARG A 214 6.31 1.93 -10.97
N LEU A 215 6.06 2.00 -9.67
CA LEU A 215 7.02 1.71 -8.60
C LEU A 215 6.60 0.47 -7.82
N VAL A 216 7.60 -0.33 -7.46
CA VAL A 216 7.47 -1.48 -6.55
C VAL A 216 8.62 -1.37 -5.55
N VAL A 217 8.29 -1.23 -4.28
CA VAL A 217 9.28 -1.00 -3.22
C VAL A 217 9.19 -2.12 -2.20
N GLY A 218 10.25 -2.91 -2.12
CA GLY A 218 10.42 -3.92 -1.08
C GLY A 218 11.12 -3.32 0.13
N LEU A 219 10.52 -3.51 1.30
CA LEU A 219 11.03 -2.98 2.56
C LEU A 219 11.14 -4.10 3.58
N GLU A 220 12.29 -4.20 4.22
CA GLU A 220 12.52 -5.02 5.42
C GLU A 220 13.14 -4.14 6.50
N GLY A 221 12.72 -4.29 7.74
CA GLY A 221 13.26 -3.50 8.85
C GLY A 221 13.53 -4.33 10.08
N ASP A 222 14.57 -3.94 10.80
CA ASP A 222 14.92 -4.46 12.12
C ASP A 222 14.20 -3.68 13.22
N TRP A 223 13.60 -4.40 14.16
CA TRP A 223 12.94 -3.80 15.32
C TRP A 223 13.92 -3.00 16.18
N THR A 224 13.56 -1.77 16.43
CA THR A 224 14.26 -0.88 17.36
C THR A 224 13.51 -0.87 18.70
N ARG A 225 14.21 -1.17 19.78
CA ARG A 225 13.66 -1.13 21.16
C ARG A 225 13.75 0.27 21.73
#